data_52d20008bce715226061bdb0627013c4
#
_entry.id   52d20008bce715226061bdb0627013c4
#
_cell.length_a   1.000
_cell.length_b   1.000
_cell.length_c   1.000
_cell.angle_alpha   90.00
_cell.angle_beta   90.00
_cell.angle_gamma   90.00
#
_symmetry.space_group_name_H-M   'P 1'
#
loop_
_entity.id
_entity.type
_entity.pdbx_description
1 polymer ?
#
loop_
_entity_poly.entity_id
_entity_poly.type
_entity_poly.pdbx_seq_one_letter_code
_entity_poly.pdbx_strand_id
1 'polypeptide(L)'
;MTAITLDGVRTAAAIKEELTARVAALAERGVVPGIATVLVGADPASQLYVGMKHKQSVAIGMNSIQRELPADATQEDVEALIDELNADPTCHGYIVQLPLPKHLDTDRILERIDPDKDADGLHPTNLGRLVLNVNTPITSPLPCTPRGVIELLQRNGYDLAGKHVVVVGRGVTIGRSIGLLLTRRDINATVTLTHTGTADLPFHLAQADVVVAAAGVKHLVRAEHLRAGVAVLDVGVTRETHPETGKSIVYGDVHPDVAEVAGFVS
;
A
#
# COMPACT_ATOMS: atom_id res chain seq x y z
N MET A 1 11.56 -4.23 -27.23
CA MET A 1 11.24 -2.80 -26.90
C MET A 1 11.77 -2.57 -25.50
N THR A 2 12.36 -1.43 -25.21
CA THR A 2 12.78 -1.14 -23.84
C THR A 2 11.54 -0.75 -23.04
N ALA A 3 11.29 -1.41 -21.90
CA ALA A 3 10.16 -1.09 -21.03
C ALA A 3 10.24 0.36 -20.54
N ILE A 4 9.09 1.01 -20.44
CA ILE A 4 8.96 2.34 -19.81
C ILE A 4 8.98 2.12 -18.30
N THR A 5 9.90 2.79 -17.61
CA THR A 5 9.92 2.76 -16.14
C THR A 5 8.78 3.59 -15.57
N LEU A 6 7.95 2.99 -14.76
CA LEU A 6 6.97 3.68 -13.92
C LEU A 6 7.72 4.32 -12.75
N ASP A 7 8.09 5.60 -12.92
CA ASP A 7 8.95 6.31 -11.97
C ASP A 7 8.19 6.69 -10.69
N GLY A 8 8.30 5.83 -9.69
CA GLY A 8 7.70 6.03 -8.37
C GLY A 8 8.28 7.22 -7.61
N VAL A 9 9.57 7.53 -7.80
CA VAL A 9 10.23 8.66 -7.13
C VAL A 9 9.69 9.98 -7.66
N ARG A 10 9.61 10.12 -8.97
CA ARG A 10 9.04 11.31 -9.62
C ARG A 10 7.56 11.46 -9.29
N THR A 11 6.81 10.37 -9.34
CA THR A 11 5.37 10.36 -8.99
C THR A 11 5.15 10.79 -7.54
N ALA A 12 5.93 10.26 -6.59
CA ALA A 12 5.85 10.64 -5.18
C ALA A 12 6.26 12.10 -4.94
N ALA A 13 7.24 12.62 -5.69
CA ALA A 13 7.65 14.02 -5.60
C ALA A 13 6.50 14.95 -6.03
N ALA A 14 5.88 14.69 -7.17
CA ALA A 14 4.73 15.47 -7.65
C ALA A 14 3.56 15.45 -6.66
N ILE A 15 3.23 14.28 -6.10
CA ILE A 15 2.17 14.16 -5.07
C ILE A 15 2.52 14.99 -3.83
N LYS A 16 3.79 15.01 -3.40
CA LYS A 16 4.20 15.81 -2.23
C LYS A 16 4.06 17.32 -2.49
N GLU A 17 4.38 17.78 -3.69
CA GLU A 17 4.18 19.21 -4.07
C GLU A 17 2.69 19.57 -4.02
N GLU A 18 1.81 18.74 -4.59
CA GLU A 18 0.35 18.90 -4.53
C GLU A 18 -0.16 18.92 -3.08
N LEU A 19 0.32 17.99 -2.25
CA LEU A 19 -0.06 17.90 -0.83
C LEU A 19 0.44 19.10 -0.04
N THR A 20 1.67 19.59 -0.28
CA THR A 20 2.22 20.79 0.38
C THR A 20 1.33 22.00 0.12
N ALA A 21 0.90 22.22 -1.11
CA ALA A 21 -0.02 23.30 -1.45
C ALA A 21 -1.38 23.17 -0.75
N ARG A 22 -1.92 21.93 -0.69
CA ARG A 22 -3.20 21.65 0.00
C ARG A 22 -3.10 21.87 1.51
N VAL A 23 -2.01 21.43 2.13
CA VAL A 23 -1.77 21.61 3.58
C VAL A 23 -1.61 23.12 3.89
N ALA A 24 -0.89 23.87 3.07
CA ALA A 24 -0.77 25.33 3.24
C ALA A 24 -2.14 26.02 3.17
N ALA A 25 -2.98 25.67 2.20
CA ALA A 25 -4.33 26.23 2.09
C ALA A 25 -5.25 25.88 3.28
N LEU A 26 -5.06 24.70 3.90
CA LEU A 26 -5.77 24.35 5.14
C LEU A 26 -5.24 25.15 6.32
N ALA A 27 -3.93 25.36 6.41
CA ALA A 27 -3.31 26.16 7.48
C ALA A 27 -3.78 27.62 7.47
N GLU A 28 -3.99 28.22 6.29
CA GLU A 28 -4.60 29.56 6.15
C GLU A 28 -6.01 29.62 6.75
N ARG A 29 -6.71 28.48 6.81
CA ARG A 29 -8.03 28.33 7.42
C ARG A 29 -7.98 27.92 8.89
N GLY A 30 -6.79 27.89 9.50
CA GLY A 30 -6.56 27.51 10.88
C GLY A 30 -6.57 25.99 11.12
N VAL A 31 -6.46 25.16 10.06
CA VAL A 31 -6.44 23.69 10.18
C VAL A 31 -5.08 23.16 9.76
N VAL A 32 -4.34 22.58 10.71
CA VAL A 32 -3.10 21.84 10.42
C VAL A 32 -3.41 20.34 10.47
N PRO A 33 -3.38 19.63 9.32
CA PRO A 33 -3.64 18.19 9.34
C PRO A 33 -2.63 17.46 10.22
N GLY A 34 -3.13 16.58 11.09
CA GLY A 34 -2.31 15.74 11.96
C GLY A 34 -2.42 14.27 11.58
N ILE A 35 -1.27 13.62 11.43
CA ILE A 35 -1.18 12.17 11.24
C ILE A 35 -0.37 11.55 12.37
N ALA A 36 -0.89 10.47 12.96
CA ALA A 36 -0.15 9.71 13.95
C ALA A 36 0.35 8.37 13.42
N THR A 37 1.45 7.90 14.00
CA THR A 37 1.96 6.54 13.80
C THR A 37 2.12 5.87 15.16
N VAL A 38 1.59 4.65 15.29
CA VAL A 38 1.76 3.81 16.47
C VAL A 38 2.73 2.70 16.13
N LEU A 39 3.81 2.58 16.89
CA LEU A 39 4.81 1.52 16.81
C LEU A 39 4.82 0.75 18.12
N VAL A 40 4.71 -0.57 18.05
CA VAL A 40 4.85 -1.46 19.22
C VAL A 40 6.07 -2.34 19.03
N GLY A 41 7.03 -2.20 19.93
CA GLY A 41 8.32 -2.88 19.84
C GLY A 41 9.36 -2.13 19.00
N ALA A 42 10.44 -2.82 18.65
CA ALA A 42 11.63 -2.24 18.05
C ALA A 42 12.06 -2.98 16.77
N ASP A 43 11.11 -3.46 15.97
CA ASP A 43 11.44 -4.06 14.67
C ASP A 43 12.11 -3.02 13.75
N PRO A 44 13.36 -3.27 13.27
CA PRO A 44 14.12 -2.28 12.53
C PRO A 44 13.45 -1.82 11.23
N ALA A 45 12.70 -2.70 10.56
CA ALA A 45 11.98 -2.32 9.33
C ALA A 45 10.81 -1.39 9.64
N SER A 46 10.06 -1.69 10.70
CA SER A 46 8.95 -0.87 11.18
C SER A 46 9.43 0.51 11.64
N GLN A 47 10.55 0.57 12.37
CA GLN A 47 11.17 1.84 12.77
C GLN A 47 11.55 2.70 11.57
N LEU A 48 12.15 2.08 10.53
CA LEU A 48 12.51 2.79 9.30
C LEU A 48 11.28 3.38 8.61
N TYR A 49 10.20 2.59 8.48
CA TYR A 49 8.96 3.04 7.84
C TYR A 49 8.26 4.17 8.61
N VAL A 50 8.18 4.06 9.94
CA VAL A 50 7.63 5.11 10.79
C VAL A 50 8.46 6.38 10.69
N GLY A 51 9.80 6.28 10.74
CA GLY A 51 10.70 7.41 10.56
C GLY A 51 10.55 8.11 9.21
N MET A 52 10.38 7.34 8.12
CA MET A 52 10.12 7.91 6.80
C MET A 52 8.76 8.61 6.73
N LYS A 53 7.70 8.01 7.27
CA LYS A 53 6.36 8.62 7.35
C LYS A 53 6.41 9.94 8.11
N HIS A 54 7.06 9.97 9.27
CA HIS A 54 7.25 11.19 10.07
C HIS A 54 7.95 12.28 9.26
N LYS A 55 9.13 11.97 8.72
CA LYS A 55 9.93 12.94 7.94
C LYS A 55 9.14 13.51 6.75
N GLN A 56 8.40 12.68 6.04
CA GLN A 56 7.64 13.12 4.87
C GLN A 56 6.43 13.95 5.26
N SER A 57 5.73 13.61 6.34
CA SER A 57 4.58 14.36 6.84
C SER A 57 5.00 15.78 7.29
N VAL A 58 6.09 15.89 8.06
CA VAL A 58 6.64 17.17 8.48
C VAL A 58 7.09 18.01 7.28
N ALA A 59 7.71 17.38 6.27
CA ALA A 59 8.21 18.09 5.09
C ALA A 59 7.11 18.73 4.25
N ILE A 60 5.88 18.22 4.29
CA ILE A 60 4.72 18.81 3.61
C ILE A 60 3.86 19.72 4.50
N GLY A 61 4.32 19.99 5.74
CA GLY A 61 3.66 20.90 6.68
C GLY A 61 2.58 20.29 7.56
N MET A 62 2.46 18.97 7.61
CA MET A 62 1.55 18.29 8.53
C MET A 62 2.12 18.19 9.94
N ASN A 63 1.24 18.14 10.95
CA ASN A 63 1.61 17.70 12.30
C ASN A 63 1.80 16.17 12.31
N SER A 64 2.98 15.72 12.73
CA SER A 64 3.29 14.29 12.81
C SER A 64 3.45 13.86 14.26
N ILE A 65 2.54 13.02 14.70
CA ILE A 65 2.43 12.49 16.06
C ILE A 65 3.03 11.09 16.08
N GLN A 66 4.06 10.87 16.87
CA GLN A 66 4.67 9.54 17.04
C GLN A 66 4.27 8.98 18.41
N ARG A 67 3.84 7.74 18.43
CA ARG A 67 3.53 6.99 19.64
C ARG A 67 4.25 5.65 19.59
N GLU A 68 5.05 5.39 20.59
CA GLU A 68 5.83 4.17 20.70
C GLU A 68 5.49 3.46 22.00
N LEU A 69 5.26 2.15 21.92
CA LEU A 69 5.06 1.27 23.05
C LEU A 69 6.14 0.20 23.05
N PRO A 70 6.55 -0.27 24.23
CA PRO A 70 7.54 -1.35 24.36
C PRO A 70 7.01 -2.66 23.77
N ALA A 71 7.92 -3.58 23.43
CA ALA A 71 7.58 -4.85 22.80
C ALA A 71 6.73 -5.78 23.69
N ASP A 72 6.73 -5.57 24.99
CA ASP A 72 5.97 -6.28 26.01
C ASP A 72 4.70 -5.54 26.46
N ALA A 73 4.31 -4.46 25.75
CA ALA A 73 3.07 -3.75 25.99
C ALA A 73 1.88 -4.71 25.96
N THR A 74 0.95 -4.55 26.87
CA THR A 74 -0.25 -5.38 26.93
C THR A 74 -1.26 -5.01 25.84
N GLN A 75 -2.23 -5.87 25.62
CA GLN A 75 -3.35 -5.57 24.72
C GLN A 75 -4.08 -4.29 25.16
N GLU A 76 -4.30 -4.16 26.46
CA GLU A 76 -4.96 -3.02 27.08
C GLU A 76 -4.19 -1.71 26.91
N ASP A 77 -2.85 -1.76 26.98
CA ASP A 77 -2.01 -0.57 26.76
C ASP A 77 -2.15 -0.05 25.32
N VAL A 78 -2.13 -0.96 24.34
CA VAL A 78 -2.29 -0.59 22.94
C VAL A 78 -3.71 -0.06 22.68
N GLU A 79 -4.72 -0.71 23.22
CA GLU A 79 -6.11 -0.28 23.07
C GLU A 79 -6.37 1.08 23.71
N ALA A 80 -5.80 1.34 24.89
CA ALA A 80 -5.91 2.64 25.56
C ALA A 80 -5.27 3.76 24.71
N LEU A 81 -4.11 3.48 24.10
CA LEU A 81 -3.48 4.44 23.19
C LEU A 81 -4.33 4.71 21.94
N ILE A 82 -4.99 3.69 21.40
CA ILE A 82 -5.92 3.86 20.28
C ILE A 82 -7.11 4.74 20.68
N ASP A 83 -7.68 4.53 21.87
CA ASP A 83 -8.77 5.35 22.39
C ASP A 83 -8.33 6.83 22.58
N GLU A 84 -7.10 7.06 23.06
CA GLU A 84 -6.51 8.40 23.13
C GLU A 84 -6.47 9.07 21.74
N LEU A 85 -5.94 8.35 20.73
CA LEU A 85 -5.85 8.89 19.37
C LEU A 85 -7.21 9.08 18.69
N ASN A 86 -8.19 8.21 18.99
CA ASN A 86 -9.56 8.37 18.53
C ASN A 86 -10.19 9.65 19.10
N ALA A 87 -9.90 9.97 20.36
CA ALA A 87 -10.44 11.16 21.05
C ALA A 87 -9.65 12.45 20.74
N ASP A 88 -8.40 12.36 20.27
CA ASP A 88 -7.55 13.53 20.00
C ASP A 88 -8.03 14.31 18.77
N PRO A 89 -8.50 15.57 18.94
CA PRO A 89 -8.95 16.40 17.82
C PRO A 89 -7.82 16.88 16.92
N THR A 90 -6.56 16.78 17.34
CA THR A 90 -5.38 17.14 16.55
C THR A 90 -4.88 15.99 15.71
N CYS A 91 -5.31 14.76 15.99
CA CYS A 91 -5.05 13.56 15.22
C CYS A 91 -6.20 13.33 14.23
N HIS A 92 -5.98 13.64 12.94
CA HIS A 92 -6.99 13.50 11.89
C HIS A 92 -6.96 12.13 11.23
N GLY A 93 -5.89 11.39 11.40
CA GLY A 93 -5.75 10.01 10.96
C GLY A 93 -4.48 9.39 11.52
N TYR A 94 -4.46 8.07 11.64
CA TYR A 94 -3.28 7.38 12.13
C TYR A 94 -3.13 5.97 11.58
N ILE A 95 -1.92 5.44 11.73
CA ILE A 95 -1.52 4.11 11.28
C ILE A 95 -0.95 3.35 12.47
N VAL A 96 -1.45 2.14 12.68
CA VAL A 96 -0.80 1.15 13.54
C VAL A 96 0.16 0.36 12.68
N GLN A 97 1.46 0.54 12.91
CA GLN A 97 2.49 -0.09 12.09
C GLN A 97 2.55 -1.59 12.32
N LEU A 98 2.31 -2.36 11.27
CA LEU A 98 2.42 -3.81 11.29
C LEU A 98 3.83 -4.27 10.89
N PRO A 99 4.27 -5.47 11.35
CA PRO A 99 3.55 -6.39 12.22
C PRO A 99 3.58 -5.99 13.70
N LEU A 100 2.54 -6.37 14.45
CA LEU A 100 2.53 -6.26 15.91
C LEU A 100 3.23 -7.48 16.56
N PRO A 101 3.68 -7.37 17.82
CA PRO A 101 4.13 -8.51 18.61
C PRO A 101 3.09 -9.63 18.66
N LYS A 102 3.53 -10.89 18.59
CA LYS A 102 2.64 -12.07 18.42
C LYS A 102 1.65 -12.33 19.54
N HIS A 103 1.86 -11.74 20.72
CA HIS A 103 0.96 -11.89 21.87
C HIS A 103 -0.25 -10.95 21.80
N LEU A 104 -0.24 -9.98 20.85
CA LEU A 104 -1.32 -9.04 20.65
C LEU A 104 -2.31 -9.56 19.60
N ASP A 105 -3.59 -9.34 19.85
CA ASP A 105 -4.67 -9.58 18.90
C ASP A 105 -4.72 -8.40 17.90
N THR A 106 -4.08 -8.60 16.76
CA THR A 106 -3.98 -7.57 15.71
C THR A 106 -5.34 -7.16 15.17
N ASP A 107 -6.24 -8.10 14.96
CA ASP A 107 -7.56 -7.83 14.36
C ASP A 107 -8.39 -6.97 15.31
N ARG A 108 -8.41 -7.32 16.59
CA ARG A 108 -9.09 -6.54 17.63
C ARG A 108 -8.54 -5.11 17.77
N ILE A 109 -7.21 -4.94 17.62
CA ILE A 109 -6.56 -3.63 17.65
C ILE A 109 -6.97 -2.80 16.43
N LEU A 110 -6.95 -3.36 15.24
CA LEU A 110 -7.30 -2.65 14.01
C LEU A 110 -8.80 -2.30 13.95
N GLU A 111 -9.68 -3.17 14.48
CA GLU A 111 -11.11 -2.90 14.58
C GLU A 111 -11.47 -1.79 15.59
N ARG A 112 -10.58 -1.49 16.55
CA ARG A 112 -10.77 -0.42 17.52
C ARG A 112 -10.45 0.97 16.98
N ILE A 113 -9.75 1.07 15.85
CA ILE A 113 -9.47 2.33 15.16
C ILE A 113 -10.79 3.00 14.78
N ASP A 114 -10.93 4.30 15.01
CA ASP A 114 -12.05 5.06 14.44
C ASP A 114 -11.98 4.97 12.89
N PRO A 115 -12.99 4.41 12.21
CA PRO A 115 -12.98 4.27 10.77
C PRO A 115 -12.70 5.57 10.00
N ASP A 116 -13.06 6.71 10.55
CA ASP A 116 -12.83 8.01 9.92
C ASP A 116 -11.39 8.51 10.14
N LYS A 117 -10.63 7.87 11.05
CA LYS A 117 -9.20 8.12 11.30
C LYS A 117 -8.28 7.01 10.80
N ASP A 118 -8.81 5.96 10.17
CA ASP A 118 -8.06 4.84 9.59
C ASP A 118 -7.25 5.28 8.37
N ALA A 119 -6.03 5.77 8.56
CA ALA A 119 -5.22 6.29 7.46
C ALA A 119 -4.70 5.22 6.49
N ASP A 120 -4.67 3.94 6.88
CA ASP A 120 -4.30 2.84 5.97
C ASP A 120 -5.48 2.34 5.11
N GLY A 121 -6.73 2.69 5.47
CA GLY A 121 -7.93 2.30 4.74
C GLY A 121 -8.25 0.80 4.82
N LEU A 122 -7.79 0.12 5.86
CA LEU A 122 -7.95 -1.33 6.04
C LEU A 122 -8.98 -1.72 7.10
N HIS A 123 -9.56 -0.74 7.78
CA HIS A 123 -10.64 -0.99 8.76
C HIS A 123 -11.82 -1.70 8.08
N PRO A 124 -12.42 -2.74 8.70
CA PRO A 124 -13.53 -3.49 8.11
C PRO A 124 -14.68 -2.63 7.61
N THR A 125 -15.03 -1.56 8.35
CA THR A 125 -16.06 -0.58 7.94
C THR A 125 -15.69 0.11 6.63
N ASN A 126 -14.43 0.54 6.46
CA ASN A 126 -13.97 1.23 5.24
C ASN A 126 -13.90 0.29 4.04
N LEU A 127 -13.43 -0.94 4.24
CA LEU A 127 -13.47 -1.98 3.23
C LEU A 127 -14.90 -2.34 2.84
N GLY A 128 -15.83 -2.43 3.80
CA GLY A 128 -17.25 -2.62 3.54
C GLY A 128 -17.87 -1.45 2.77
N ARG A 129 -17.57 -0.21 3.13
CA ARG A 129 -17.98 1.01 2.38
C ARG A 129 -17.46 0.96 0.95
N LEU A 130 -16.21 0.50 0.74
CA LEU A 130 -15.62 0.37 -0.60
C LEU A 130 -16.32 -0.71 -1.42
N VAL A 131 -16.64 -1.87 -0.84
CA VAL A 131 -17.40 -2.95 -1.51
C VAL A 131 -18.75 -2.44 -2.00
N LEU A 132 -19.44 -1.63 -1.22
CA LEU A 132 -20.78 -1.10 -1.55
C LEU A 132 -20.74 0.07 -2.54
N ASN A 133 -19.56 0.72 -2.69
CA ASN A 133 -19.42 1.94 -3.50
C ASN A 133 -18.74 1.66 -4.84
N VAL A 134 -19.55 1.44 -5.88
CA VAL A 134 -19.06 1.21 -7.25
C VAL A 134 -18.98 2.49 -8.10
N ASN A 135 -19.81 3.50 -7.79
CA ASN A 135 -20.06 4.66 -8.69
C ASN A 135 -19.89 6.04 -8.06
N THR A 136 -20.17 6.17 -6.75
CA THR A 136 -20.18 7.48 -6.11
C THR A 136 -18.79 7.88 -5.66
N PRO A 137 -18.49 9.18 -5.48
CA PRO A 137 -17.23 9.60 -4.91
C PRO A 137 -16.95 8.92 -3.58
N ILE A 138 -15.70 8.51 -3.36
CA ILE A 138 -15.28 7.88 -2.12
C ILE A 138 -14.97 8.98 -1.11
N THR A 139 -15.58 8.91 0.04
CA THR A 139 -15.35 9.84 1.17
C THR A 139 -14.63 9.18 2.34
N SER A 140 -14.56 7.85 2.36
CA SER A 140 -13.83 7.09 3.38
C SER A 140 -12.36 6.93 3.02
N PRO A 141 -11.48 6.69 4.00
CA PRO A 141 -10.11 6.26 3.75
C PRO A 141 -10.06 5.04 2.82
N LEU A 142 -9.04 4.98 2.00
CA LEU A 142 -8.81 3.91 1.01
C LEU A 142 -7.52 3.15 1.31
N PRO A 143 -7.45 1.84 0.97
CA PRO A 143 -6.22 1.09 1.07
C PRO A 143 -5.06 1.80 0.37
N CYS A 144 -4.06 2.23 1.15
CA CYS A 144 -3.00 3.11 0.67
C CYS A 144 -2.17 2.50 -0.45
N THR A 145 -1.69 1.27 -0.29
CA THR A 145 -0.83 0.61 -1.29
C THR A 145 -1.59 0.32 -2.59
N PRO A 146 -2.79 -0.24 -2.59
CA PRO A 146 -3.62 -0.37 -3.78
C PRO A 146 -3.86 0.94 -4.52
N ARG A 147 -4.18 2.00 -3.78
CA ARG A 147 -4.34 3.33 -4.37
C ARG A 147 -3.04 3.83 -4.99
N GLY A 148 -1.90 3.64 -4.30
CA GLY A 148 -0.58 4.01 -4.82
C GLY A 148 -0.23 3.31 -6.13
N VAL A 149 -0.58 2.03 -6.30
CA VAL A 149 -0.41 1.26 -7.54
C VAL A 149 -1.22 1.89 -8.69
N ILE A 150 -2.48 2.24 -8.45
CA ILE A 150 -3.35 2.86 -9.45
C ILE A 150 -2.84 4.26 -9.81
N GLU A 151 -2.51 5.08 -8.83
CA GLU A 151 -1.93 6.43 -9.04
C GLU A 151 -0.63 6.36 -9.86
N LEU A 152 0.23 5.38 -9.59
CA LEU A 152 1.48 5.20 -10.33
C LEU A 152 1.21 4.94 -11.82
N LEU A 153 0.27 4.05 -12.13
CA LEU A 153 -0.13 3.77 -13.52
C LEU A 153 -0.72 5.00 -14.20
N GLN A 154 -1.75 5.61 -13.59
CA GLN A 154 -2.48 6.73 -14.18
C GLN A 154 -1.60 7.96 -14.39
N ARG A 155 -0.73 8.31 -13.43
CA ARG A 155 0.19 9.45 -13.54
C ARG A 155 1.30 9.25 -14.55
N ASN A 156 1.57 8.00 -14.93
CA ASN A 156 2.47 7.66 -16.04
C ASN A 156 1.71 7.42 -17.36
N GLY A 157 0.45 7.84 -17.45
CA GLY A 157 -0.33 7.82 -18.69
C GLY A 157 -0.90 6.45 -19.07
N TYR A 158 -0.92 5.48 -18.15
CA TYR A 158 -1.50 4.16 -18.40
C TYR A 158 -2.99 4.17 -18.09
N ASP A 159 -3.82 3.92 -19.11
CA ASP A 159 -5.27 3.80 -18.97
C ASP A 159 -5.64 2.36 -18.57
N LEU A 160 -6.38 2.23 -17.45
CA LEU A 160 -6.84 0.96 -16.90
C LEU A 160 -8.22 0.54 -17.42
N ALA A 161 -8.96 1.42 -18.09
CA ALA A 161 -10.31 1.12 -18.55
C ALA A 161 -10.32 -0.04 -19.55
N GLY A 162 -11.12 -1.07 -19.26
CA GLY A 162 -11.22 -2.28 -20.07
C GLY A 162 -10.01 -3.23 -20.00
N LYS A 163 -8.98 -2.92 -19.20
CA LYS A 163 -7.79 -3.76 -19.05
C LYS A 163 -8.03 -4.97 -18.18
N HIS A 164 -7.38 -6.07 -18.50
CA HIS A 164 -7.33 -7.27 -17.67
C HIS A 164 -6.13 -7.18 -16.72
N VAL A 165 -6.41 -7.03 -15.44
CA VAL A 165 -5.40 -6.98 -14.38
C VAL A 165 -5.33 -8.32 -13.67
N VAL A 166 -4.16 -8.94 -13.66
CA VAL A 166 -3.89 -10.15 -12.88
C VAL A 166 -3.12 -9.77 -11.63
N VAL A 167 -3.70 -10.06 -10.47
CA VAL A 167 -3.10 -9.80 -9.16
C VAL A 167 -2.57 -11.10 -8.60
N VAL A 168 -1.26 -11.16 -8.34
CA VAL A 168 -0.57 -12.31 -7.77
C VAL A 168 -0.41 -12.12 -6.27
N GLY A 169 -1.21 -12.83 -5.50
CA GLY A 169 -1.28 -12.72 -4.04
C GLY A 169 -2.69 -12.36 -3.56
N ARG A 170 -3.03 -12.78 -2.33
CA ARG A 170 -4.35 -12.55 -1.72
C ARG A 170 -4.29 -11.96 -0.30
N GLY A 171 -3.20 -11.27 0.02
CA GLY A 171 -3.05 -10.54 1.27
C GLY A 171 -4.10 -9.43 1.39
N VAL A 172 -4.52 -9.11 2.62
CA VAL A 172 -5.56 -8.09 2.87
C VAL A 172 -5.08 -6.72 2.42
N THR A 173 -3.82 -6.39 2.66
CA THR A 173 -3.24 -5.07 2.37
C THR A 173 -3.27 -4.72 0.89
N ILE A 174 -3.07 -5.69 -0.01
CA ILE A 174 -2.96 -5.45 -1.45
C ILE A 174 -3.89 -6.39 -2.23
N GLY A 175 -3.64 -7.70 -2.16
CA GLY A 175 -4.23 -8.66 -3.07
C GLY A 175 -5.76 -8.63 -3.11
N ARG A 176 -6.40 -8.56 -1.93
CA ARG A 176 -7.87 -8.50 -1.84
C ARG A 176 -8.44 -7.12 -2.10
N SER A 177 -7.80 -6.10 -1.55
CA SER A 177 -8.32 -4.74 -1.54
C SER A 177 -8.16 -4.02 -2.89
N ILE A 178 -7.10 -4.33 -3.66
CA ILE A 178 -6.87 -3.68 -4.96
C ILE A 178 -7.97 -4.00 -5.98
N GLY A 179 -8.52 -5.20 -5.96
CA GLY A 179 -9.62 -5.59 -6.84
C GLY A 179 -10.87 -4.74 -6.65
N LEU A 180 -11.14 -4.30 -5.42
CA LEU A 180 -12.27 -3.42 -5.11
C LEU A 180 -12.11 -2.03 -5.75
N LEU A 181 -10.89 -1.51 -5.79
CA LEU A 181 -10.60 -0.23 -6.43
C LEU A 181 -10.61 -0.35 -7.96
N LEU A 182 -9.95 -1.36 -8.51
CA LEU A 182 -9.81 -1.55 -9.96
C LEU A 182 -11.13 -1.79 -10.67
N THR A 183 -12.09 -2.47 -10.01
CA THR A 183 -13.41 -2.77 -10.59
C THR A 183 -14.44 -1.65 -10.43
N ARG A 184 -14.08 -0.55 -9.79
CA ARG A 184 -14.94 0.64 -9.75
C ARG A 184 -15.14 1.22 -11.16
N ARG A 185 -16.28 1.85 -11.41
CA ARG A 185 -16.61 2.40 -12.73
C ARG A 185 -15.71 3.54 -13.20
N ASP A 186 -15.10 4.26 -12.28
CA ASP A 186 -14.11 5.31 -12.59
C ASP A 186 -12.75 4.77 -13.03
N ILE A 187 -12.43 3.50 -12.71
CA ILE A 187 -11.23 2.76 -13.17
C ILE A 187 -11.59 1.75 -14.26
N ASN A 188 -12.64 0.96 -14.03
CA ASN A 188 -13.30 0.08 -14.99
C ASN A 188 -12.42 -1.05 -15.56
N ALA A 189 -11.56 -1.64 -14.74
CA ALA A 189 -10.74 -2.79 -15.11
C ALA A 189 -11.45 -4.13 -14.79
N THR A 190 -11.02 -5.20 -15.46
CA THR A 190 -11.35 -6.59 -15.10
C THR A 190 -10.21 -7.17 -14.27
N VAL A 191 -10.53 -7.89 -13.19
CA VAL A 191 -9.51 -8.40 -12.25
C VAL A 191 -9.59 -9.90 -12.10
N THR A 192 -8.45 -10.57 -12.26
CA THR A 192 -8.23 -11.95 -11.83
C THR A 192 -7.32 -11.96 -10.62
N LEU A 193 -7.83 -12.47 -9.50
CA LEU A 193 -7.05 -12.63 -8.27
C LEU A 193 -6.50 -14.04 -8.19
N THR A 194 -5.18 -14.18 -8.16
CA THR A 194 -4.47 -15.46 -8.07
C THR A 194 -3.79 -15.65 -6.71
N HIS A 195 -3.55 -16.90 -6.35
CA HIS A 195 -2.95 -17.26 -5.05
C HIS A 195 -2.31 -18.66 -5.11
N THR A 196 -1.76 -19.15 -4.03
CA THR A 196 -1.08 -20.46 -3.94
C THR A 196 -1.92 -21.66 -4.35
N GLY A 197 -3.25 -21.56 -4.34
CA GLY A 197 -4.17 -22.61 -4.82
C GLY A 197 -4.62 -22.41 -6.28
N THR A 198 -4.08 -21.44 -7.01
CA THR A 198 -4.38 -21.24 -8.43
C THR A 198 -3.71 -22.32 -9.25
N ALA A 199 -4.47 -23.03 -10.08
CA ALA A 199 -4.00 -24.23 -10.78
C ALA A 199 -2.93 -23.93 -11.85
N ASP A 200 -3.03 -22.85 -12.56
CA ASP A 200 -2.11 -22.50 -13.66
C ASP A 200 -1.85 -21.01 -13.65
N LEU A 201 -0.93 -20.57 -12.81
CA LEU A 201 -0.56 -19.15 -12.73
C LEU A 201 -0.03 -18.59 -14.07
N PRO A 202 0.86 -19.29 -14.81
CA PRO A 202 1.31 -18.85 -16.13
C PRO A 202 0.16 -18.61 -17.13
N PHE A 203 -0.87 -19.44 -17.15
CA PHE A 203 -2.04 -19.26 -18.00
C PHE A 203 -2.74 -17.91 -17.74
N HIS A 204 -2.90 -17.53 -16.48
CA HIS A 204 -3.51 -16.25 -16.11
C HIS A 204 -2.61 -15.08 -16.47
N LEU A 205 -1.30 -15.16 -16.18
CA LEU A 205 -0.31 -14.14 -16.46
C LEU A 205 -0.19 -13.83 -17.97
N ALA A 206 -0.25 -14.87 -18.82
CA ALA A 206 -0.16 -14.72 -20.27
C ALA A 206 -1.31 -13.89 -20.87
N GLN A 207 -2.43 -13.78 -20.18
CA GLN A 207 -3.61 -13.02 -20.62
C GLN A 207 -3.65 -11.58 -20.08
N ALA A 208 -2.74 -11.23 -19.16
CA ALA A 208 -2.78 -9.95 -18.45
C ALA A 208 -2.37 -8.76 -19.33
N ASP A 209 -3.13 -7.66 -19.26
CA ASP A 209 -2.67 -6.34 -19.67
C ASP A 209 -1.78 -5.71 -18.60
N VAL A 210 -2.10 -6.00 -17.33
CA VAL A 210 -1.37 -5.52 -16.16
C VAL A 210 -1.18 -6.66 -15.18
N VAL A 211 0.02 -6.81 -14.64
CA VAL A 211 0.34 -7.72 -13.54
C VAL A 211 0.71 -6.91 -12.31
N VAL A 212 0.06 -7.22 -11.18
CA VAL A 212 0.42 -6.69 -9.86
C VAL A 212 0.95 -7.86 -9.03
N ALA A 213 2.26 -7.93 -8.85
CA ALA A 213 2.93 -8.98 -8.09
C ALA A 213 3.02 -8.57 -6.61
N ALA A 214 2.31 -9.31 -5.74
CA ALA A 214 2.17 -9.02 -4.30
C ALA A 214 2.07 -10.31 -3.46
N ALA A 215 2.88 -11.32 -3.80
CA ALA A 215 2.91 -12.62 -3.14
C ALA A 215 4.00 -12.73 -2.05
N GLY A 216 5.03 -11.88 -2.09
CA GLY A 216 6.21 -11.97 -1.23
C GLY A 216 7.06 -13.21 -1.56
N VAL A 217 7.15 -13.56 -2.83
CA VAL A 217 7.92 -14.70 -3.33
C VAL A 217 8.90 -14.22 -4.40
N LYS A 218 10.17 -14.23 -4.07
CA LYS A 218 11.26 -13.80 -4.93
C LYS A 218 11.17 -14.40 -6.35
N HIS A 219 11.14 -13.52 -7.36
CA HIS A 219 11.23 -13.86 -8.77
C HIS A 219 10.15 -14.87 -9.26
N LEU A 220 8.96 -14.80 -8.67
CA LEU A 220 7.81 -15.64 -9.04
C LEU A 220 7.30 -15.34 -10.45
N VAL A 221 7.30 -14.06 -10.85
CA VAL A 221 6.87 -13.60 -12.19
C VAL A 221 8.07 -13.48 -13.10
N ARG A 222 8.07 -14.17 -14.25
CA ARG A 222 9.16 -14.19 -15.21
C ARG A 222 8.67 -13.80 -16.61
N ALA A 223 9.60 -13.39 -17.48
CA ALA A 223 9.32 -13.00 -18.85
C ALA A 223 8.52 -14.08 -19.63
N GLU A 224 8.87 -15.35 -19.46
CA GLU A 224 8.24 -16.49 -20.14
C GLU A 224 6.74 -16.66 -19.82
N HIS A 225 6.28 -16.09 -18.71
CA HIS A 225 4.88 -16.12 -18.28
C HIS A 225 4.03 -15.01 -18.90
N LEU A 226 4.65 -14.03 -19.54
CA LEU A 226 4.04 -12.76 -19.87
C LEU A 226 3.90 -12.56 -21.38
N ARG A 227 2.85 -11.85 -21.77
CA ARG A 227 2.75 -11.36 -23.14
C ARG A 227 3.57 -10.09 -23.33
N ALA A 228 4.02 -9.85 -24.58
CA ALA A 228 4.72 -8.62 -24.92
C ALA A 228 3.86 -7.37 -24.69
N GLY A 229 4.48 -6.34 -24.12
CA GLY A 229 3.84 -5.04 -23.87
C GLY A 229 3.00 -4.96 -22.57
N VAL A 230 2.97 -6.00 -21.74
CA VAL A 230 2.30 -6.00 -20.44
C VAL A 230 2.89 -4.93 -19.52
N ALA A 231 2.05 -4.34 -18.65
CA ALA A 231 2.53 -3.50 -17.55
C ALA A 231 2.72 -4.36 -16.29
N VAL A 232 3.88 -4.25 -15.64
CA VAL A 232 4.22 -5.07 -14.47
C VAL A 232 4.57 -4.17 -13.29
N LEU A 233 3.85 -4.35 -12.18
CA LEU A 233 4.09 -3.66 -10.92
C LEU A 233 4.54 -4.67 -9.87
N ASP A 234 5.76 -4.48 -9.39
CA ASP A 234 6.36 -5.29 -8.34
C ASP A 234 6.12 -4.64 -6.97
N VAL A 235 5.25 -5.23 -6.19
CA VAL A 235 4.90 -4.75 -4.84
C VAL A 235 5.39 -5.71 -3.75
N GLY A 236 5.74 -6.92 -4.16
CA GLY A 236 6.27 -7.94 -3.27
C GLY A 236 7.66 -7.60 -2.75
N VAL A 237 7.94 -8.00 -1.52
CA VAL A 237 9.24 -7.79 -0.89
C VAL A 237 9.68 -9.06 -0.19
N THR A 238 10.81 -9.61 -0.64
CA THR A 238 11.50 -10.71 0.03
C THR A 238 12.86 -10.22 0.50
N ARG A 239 13.20 -10.48 1.76
CA ARG A 239 14.50 -10.13 2.35
C ARG A 239 15.33 -11.39 2.55
N GLU A 240 16.54 -11.39 2.03
CA GLU A 240 17.53 -12.44 2.25
C GLU A 240 18.80 -11.85 2.85
N THR A 241 19.53 -12.63 3.63
CA THR A 241 20.84 -12.23 4.14
C THR A 241 21.91 -12.69 3.17
N HIS A 242 22.76 -11.78 2.72
CA HIS A 242 23.91 -12.13 1.86
C HIS A 242 24.83 -13.09 2.63
N PRO A 243 25.14 -14.28 2.09
CA PRO A 243 25.86 -15.31 2.84
C PRO A 243 27.26 -14.88 3.28
N GLU A 244 27.96 -14.05 2.50
CA GLU A 244 29.35 -13.65 2.79
C GLU A 244 29.43 -12.33 3.57
N THR A 245 28.50 -11.37 3.32
CA THR A 245 28.62 -10.03 3.90
C THR A 245 27.69 -9.80 5.08
N GLY A 246 26.72 -10.69 5.32
CA GLY A 246 25.69 -10.54 6.36
C GLY A 246 24.70 -9.39 6.09
N LYS A 247 24.79 -8.69 4.95
CA LYS A 247 23.92 -7.59 4.60
C LYS A 247 22.55 -8.10 4.12
N SER A 248 21.50 -7.37 4.46
CA SER A 248 20.17 -7.63 3.93
C SER A 248 20.10 -7.25 2.44
N ILE A 249 19.65 -8.18 1.62
CA ILE A 249 19.32 -7.95 0.22
C ILE A 249 17.80 -7.99 0.09
N VAL A 250 17.26 -7.06 -0.67
CA VAL A 250 15.83 -6.99 -0.97
C VAL A 250 15.59 -7.45 -2.39
N TYR A 251 14.65 -8.37 -2.56
CA TYR A 251 14.18 -8.84 -3.85
C TYR A 251 12.69 -8.58 -3.99
N GLY A 252 12.27 -8.29 -5.22
CA GLY A 252 10.87 -8.27 -5.60
C GLY A 252 10.34 -9.66 -5.98
N ASP A 253 9.05 -9.70 -6.27
CA ASP A 253 8.38 -10.89 -6.82
C ASP A 253 8.64 -11.06 -8.31
N VAL A 254 9.10 -10.00 -8.98
CA VAL A 254 9.33 -9.95 -10.42
C VAL A 254 10.80 -10.22 -10.73
N HIS A 255 11.07 -11.14 -11.67
CA HIS A 255 12.41 -11.39 -12.15
C HIS A 255 12.87 -10.27 -13.12
N PRO A 256 14.15 -9.86 -13.11
CA PRO A 256 14.66 -8.78 -13.98
C PRO A 256 14.45 -9.00 -15.48
N ASP A 257 14.36 -10.25 -15.96
CA ASP A 257 14.11 -10.57 -17.37
C ASP A 257 12.76 -10.03 -17.90
N VAL A 258 11.82 -9.73 -17.01
CA VAL A 258 10.52 -9.15 -17.36
C VAL A 258 10.67 -7.83 -18.13
N ALA A 259 11.73 -7.07 -17.89
CA ALA A 259 12.00 -5.83 -18.62
C ALA A 259 12.22 -6.04 -20.15
N GLU A 260 12.50 -7.26 -20.59
CA GLU A 260 12.70 -7.59 -22.01
C GLU A 260 11.37 -7.67 -22.78
N VAL A 261 10.28 -8.02 -22.10
CA VAL A 261 8.95 -8.26 -22.70
C VAL A 261 7.90 -7.23 -22.28
N ALA A 262 8.04 -6.61 -21.12
CA ALA A 262 7.11 -5.62 -20.61
C ALA A 262 7.13 -4.32 -21.41
N GLY A 263 5.98 -3.66 -21.49
CA GLY A 263 5.86 -2.29 -21.97
C GLY A 263 6.11 -1.26 -20.87
N PHE A 264 5.74 -1.61 -19.62
CA PHE A 264 5.91 -0.79 -18.43
C PHE A 264 6.38 -1.65 -17.25
N VAL A 265 7.30 -1.13 -16.44
CA VAL A 265 7.78 -1.77 -15.20
C VAL A 265 7.93 -0.74 -14.07
N SER A 266 7.60 -1.13 -12.84
CA SER A 266 7.86 -0.31 -11.65
C SER A 266 9.25 -0.53 -11.08
#